data_7d232a5aaab6a3d50ce5b91889d5ee9e
#
_entry.id   7d232a5aaab6a3d50ce5b91889d5ee9e
#
_cell.length_a   1.000
_cell.length_b   1.000
_cell.length_c   1.000
_cell.angle_alpha   90.00
_cell.angle_beta   90.00
_cell.angle_gamma   90.00
#
_symmetry.space_group_name_H-M   'P 1'
#
loop_
_entity.id
_entity.type
_entity.pdbx_description
1 polymer ?
#
loop_
_entity_poly.entity_id
_entity_poly.type
_entity_poly.pdbx_seq_one_letter_code
_entity_poly.pdbx_strand_id
1 'polypeptide(L)'
;MDKKASESLVVMTELVLPNDTNTFGNLMGGRLMYWMDIAAALATMKHCGAPAVTASVDNISFESPIKLGNVVHIEAKLTRAFNTSMEVHLTVWGEDAIQQYKYKSNEAYYTFVSLDPNGKPRVVNQL
;
A
#
# COMPACT_ATOMS: atom_id res chain seq x y z
N MET A 1 5.49 17.32 -15.84
CA MET A 1 6.61 16.45 -16.16
C MET A 1 6.26 15.00 -15.87
N ASP A 2 6.49 14.14 -16.82
CA ASP A 2 6.22 12.71 -16.64
C ASP A 2 7.26 12.07 -15.73
N LYS A 3 6.84 11.04 -15.01
CA LYS A 3 7.71 10.28 -14.12
C LYS A 3 7.57 8.78 -14.38
N LYS A 4 8.63 8.04 -14.13
CA LYS A 4 8.61 6.59 -14.25
C LYS A 4 7.88 5.97 -13.05
N ALA A 5 7.16 4.88 -13.30
CA ALA A 5 6.48 4.15 -12.23
C ALA A 5 7.44 3.70 -11.12
N SER A 6 8.65 3.28 -11.48
CA SER A 6 9.67 2.86 -10.51
C SER A 6 10.09 3.97 -9.55
N GLU A 7 9.93 5.24 -9.92
CA GLU A 7 10.25 6.36 -9.04
C GLU A 7 9.24 6.54 -7.91
N SER A 8 8.07 5.92 -8.02
CA SER A 8 7.02 5.97 -6.99
C SER A 8 7.14 4.86 -5.95
N LEU A 9 8.06 3.91 -6.14
CA LEU A 9 8.16 2.74 -5.26
C LEU A 9 8.37 3.16 -3.80
N VAL A 10 7.52 2.61 -2.93
CA VAL A 10 7.63 2.74 -1.48
C VAL A 10 7.62 1.36 -0.87
N VAL A 11 8.53 1.11 0.06
CA VAL A 11 8.55 -0.13 0.84
C VAL A 11 8.36 0.21 2.30
N MET A 12 7.32 -0.35 2.91
CA MET A 12 7.07 -0.25 4.35
C MET A 12 7.38 -1.58 5.00
N THR A 13 7.97 -1.53 6.19
CA THR A 13 8.28 -2.73 6.97
C THR A 13 7.74 -2.55 8.38
N GLU A 14 6.94 -3.52 8.84
CA GLU A 14 6.32 -3.50 10.17
C GLU A 14 6.49 -4.85 10.86
N LEU A 15 6.75 -4.81 12.17
CA LEU A 15 6.71 -6.00 13.01
C LEU A 15 5.29 -6.20 13.53
N VAL A 16 4.74 -7.41 13.40
CA VAL A 16 3.39 -7.70 13.87
C VAL A 16 3.43 -7.89 15.38
N LEU A 17 2.81 -6.95 16.11
CA LEU A 17 2.74 -6.92 17.56
C LEU A 17 1.39 -7.46 18.05
N PRO A 18 1.25 -7.81 19.35
CA PRO A 18 -0.03 -8.35 19.86
C PRO A 18 -1.24 -7.47 19.57
N ASN A 19 -1.11 -6.14 19.63
CA ASN A 19 -2.22 -5.22 19.34
C ASN A 19 -2.64 -5.21 17.88
N ASP A 20 -1.84 -5.79 16.99
CA ASP A 20 -2.14 -5.87 15.56
C ASP A 20 -2.87 -7.17 15.21
N THR A 21 -3.04 -8.08 16.18
CA THR A 21 -3.53 -9.43 15.91
C THR A 21 -4.94 -9.67 16.43
N ASN A 22 -5.61 -10.65 15.81
CA ASN A 22 -6.90 -11.17 16.26
C ASN A 22 -6.70 -12.28 17.29
N THR A 23 -7.82 -12.90 17.73
CA THR A 23 -7.78 -13.97 18.73
C THR A 23 -7.09 -15.25 18.26
N PHE A 24 -6.84 -15.39 16.96
CA PHE A 24 -6.11 -16.53 16.38
C PHE A 24 -4.60 -16.28 16.27
N GLY A 25 -4.13 -15.11 16.69
CA GLY A 25 -2.71 -14.77 16.62
C GLY A 25 -2.26 -14.33 15.22
N ASN A 26 -3.18 -13.94 14.37
CA ASN A 26 -2.89 -13.46 13.01
C ASN A 26 -3.11 -11.95 12.91
N LEU A 27 -2.33 -11.31 12.04
CA LEU A 27 -2.52 -9.90 11.73
C LEU A 27 -3.95 -9.65 11.28
N MET A 28 -4.62 -8.68 11.90
CA MET A 28 -5.98 -8.30 11.51
C MET A 28 -5.99 -7.72 10.10
N GLY A 29 -6.97 -8.15 9.30
CA GLY A 29 -7.15 -7.65 7.93
C GLY A 29 -7.27 -6.13 7.88
N GLY A 30 -8.04 -5.54 8.80
CA GLY A 30 -8.20 -4.10 8.87
C GLY A 30 -6.90 -3.36 9.20
N ARG A 31 -6.06 -3.92 10.05
CA ARG A 31 -4.76 -3.34 10.36
C ARG A 31 -3.84 -3.38 9.14
N LEU A 32 -3.83 -4.50 8.43
CA LEU A 32 -3.04 -4.64 7.22
C LEU A 32 -3.50 -3.65 6.15
N MET A 33 -4.81 -3.52 5.95
CA MET A 33 -5.35 -2.57 4.99
C MET A 33 -5.01 -1.12 5.35
N TYR A 34 -4.97 -0.80 6.64
CA TYR A 34 -4.54 0.51 7.11
C TYR A 34 -3.07 0.77 6.73
N TRP A 35 -2.18 -0.20 6.96
CA TRP A 35 -0.78 -0.06 6.56
C TRP A 35 -0.63 0.03 5.04
N MET A 36 -1.41 -0.74 4.30
CA MET A 36 -1.40 -0.69 2.83
C MET A 36 -1.87 0.68 2.32
N ASP A 37 -2.87 1.25 2.98
CA ASP A 37 -3.36 2.59 2.63
C ASP A 37 -2.27 3.65 2.83
N ILE A 38 -1.52 3.57 3.92
CA ILE A 38 -0.40 4.48 4.18
C ILE A 38 0.68 4.33 3.10
N ALA A 39 1.05 3.10 2.76
CA ALA A 39 2.07 2.84 1.74
C ALA A 39 1.63 3.39 0.38
N ALA A 40 0.37 3.17 0.02
CA ALA A 40 -0.19 3.68 -1.23
C ALA A 40 -0.24 5.21 -1.23
N ALA A 41 -0.64 5.82 -0.12
CA ALA A 41 -0.66 7.29 0.01
C ALA A 41 0.75 7.87 -0.19
N LEU A 42 1.76 7.25 0.42
CA LEU A 42 3.14 7.70 0.26
C LEU A 42 3.61 7.59 -1.20
N ALA A 43 3.25 6.50 -1.88
CA ALA A 43 3.62 6.32 -3.29
C ALA A 43 2.97 7.39 -4.17
N THR A 44 1.69 7.70 -3.93
CA THR A 44 0.98 8.73 -4.72
C THR A 44 1.53 10.12 -4.44
N MET A 45 1.81 10.46 -3.19
CA MET A 45 2.39 11.77 -2.84
C MET A 45 3.78 11.92 -3.45
N LYS A 46 4.57 10.86 -3.45
CA LYS A 46 5.90 10.85 -4.05
C LYS A 46 5.84 11.12 -5.56
N HIS A 47 4.79 10.62 -6.22
CA HIS A 47 4.61 10.84 -7.66
C HIS A 47 4.06 12.24 -7.97
N CYS A 48 2.97 12.65 -7.32
CA CYS A 48 2.25 13.87 -7.69
C CYS A 48 2.68 15.12 -6.90
N GLY A 49 3.44 14.94 -5.81
CA GLY A 49 3.90 16.07 -5.00
C GLY A 49 2.79 16.83 -4.30
N ALA A 50 1.66 16.16 -4.02
CA ALA A 50 0.49 16.79 -3.43
C ALA A 50 -0.30 15.79 -2.60
N PRO A 51 -1.21 16.24 -1.72
CA PRO A 51 -2.09 15.35 -0.98
C PRO A 51 -2.95 14.50 -1.92
N ALA A 52 -3.20 13.26 -1.52
CA ALA A 52 -4.07 12.36 -2.25
C ALA A 52 -4.90 11.55 -1.27
N VAL A 53 -6.12 11.18 -1.66
CA VAL A 53 -7.04 10.42 -0.83
C VAL A 53 -7.48 9.15 -1.53
N THR A 54 -7.78 8.12 -0.75
CA THR A 54 -8.24 6.84 -1.27
C THR A 54 -9.65 6.99 -1.85
N ALA A 55 -9.81 6.63 -3.11
CA ALA A 55 -11.11 6.63 -3.78
C ALA A 55 -11.71 5.23 -3.84
N SER A 56 -10.90 4.21 -4.08
CA SER A 56 -11.38 2.82 -4.12
C SER A 56 -10.25 1.84 -3.82
N VAL A 57 -10.66 0.65 -3.40
CA VAL A 57 -9.75 -0.48 -3.16
C VAL A 57 -10.32 -1.66 -3.91
N ASP A 58 -9.55 -2.22 -4.83
CA ASP A 58 -9.99 -3.29 -5.71
C ASP A 58 -9.06 -4.49 -5.68
N ASN A 59 -9.61 -5.65 -6.02
CA ASN A 59 -8.86 -6.89 -6.26
C ASN A 59 -7.97 -7.30 -5.09
N ILE A 60 -8.49 -7.18 -3.86
CA ILE A 60 -7.78 -7.67 -2.68
C ILE A 60 -7.82 -9.18 -2.67
N SER A 61 -6.66 -9.82 -2.63
CA SER A 61 -6.56 -11.25 -2.41
C SER A 61 -5.79 -11.51 -1.12
N PHE A 62 -6.34 -12.36 -0.24
CA PHE A 62 -5.67 -12.79 0.99
C PHE A 62 -5.27 -14.25 0.81
N GLU A 63 -4.01 -14.48 0.48
CA GLU A 63 -3.53 -15.83 0.15
C GLU A 63 -2.97 -16.55 1.36
N SER A 64 -2.32 -15.82 2.28
CA SER A 64 -1.70 -16.43 3.47
C SER A 64 -1.82 -15.49 4.66
N PRO A 65 -2.21 -16.00 5.84
CA PRO A 65 -2.25 -15.19 7.05
C PRO A 65 -0.84 -14.83 7.52
N ILE A 66 -0.72 -13.67 8.14
CA ILE A 66 0.54 -13.21 8.73
C ILE A 66 0.44 -13.33 10.24
N LYS A 67 1.40 -14.01 10.85
CA LYS A 67 1.33 -14.37 12.27
C LYS A 67 2.00 -13.33 13.16
N LEU A 68 1.57 -13.32 14.42
CA LEU A 68 2.22 -12.56 15.49
C LEU A 68 3.73 -12.83 15.45
N GLY A 69 4.52 -11.77 15.50
CA GLY A 69 5.97 -11.87 15.49
C GLY A 69 6.60 -11.93 14.11
N ASN A 70 5.81 -12.08 13.07
CA ASN A 70 6.32 -12.01 11.71
C ASN A 70 6.51 -10.55 11.28
N VAL A 71 7.31 -10.36 10.25
CA VAL A 71 7.58 -9.04 9.66
C VAL A 71 6.74 -8.90 8.41
N VAL A 72 6.12 -7.74 8.22
CA VAL A 72 5.35 -7.40 7.03
C VAL A 72 6.14 -6.45 6.18
N HIS A 73 6.30 -6.77 4.89
CA HIS A 73 6.88 -5.87 3.91
C HIS A 73 5.80 -5.52 2.90
N ILE A 74 5.54 -4.23 2.73
CA ILE A 74 4.51 -3.73 1.81
C ILE A 74 5.22 -2.91 0.74
N GLU A 75 5.09 -3.36 -0.50
CA GLU A 75 5.63 -2.66 -1.67
C GLU A 75 4.49 -1.99 -2.41
N ALA A 76 4.55 -0.67 -2.56
CA ALA A 76 3.55 0.12 -3.25
C ALA A 76 4.19 0.86 -4.41
N LYS A 77 3.58 0.77 -5.59
CA LYS A 77 4.09 1.40 -6.80
C LYS A 77 2.92 1.80 -7.70
N LEU A 78 2.99 2.99 -8.28
CA LEU A 78 1.99 3.40 -9.28
C LEU A 78 2.08 2.51 -10.51
N THR A 79 0.91 2.11 -11.01
CA THR A 79 0.77 1.36 -12.25
C THR A 79 0.18 2.22 -13.36
N ARG A 80 -0.68 3.18 -12.99
CA ARG A 80 -1.33 4.09 -13.94
C ARG A 80 -1.54 5.45 -13.32
N ALA A 81 -1.42 6.49 -14.14
CA ALA A 81 -1.85 7.84 -13.83
C ALA A 81 -2.92 8.24 -14.85
N PHE A 82 -4.06 8.66 -14.33
CA PHE A 82 -5.18 9.17 -15.14
C PHE A 82 -5.15 10.70 -15.09
N ASN A 83 -6.30 11.35 -15.31
CA ASN A 83 -6.33 12.81 -15.26
C ASN A 83 -6.09 13.35 -13.84
N THR A 84 -6.92 12.95 -12.87
CA THR A 84 -6.82 13.39 -11.47
C THR A 84 -6.60 12.24 -10.50
N SER A 85 -6.54 11.01 -10.98
CA SER A 85 -6.41 9.81 -10.16
C SER A 85 -5.21 8.98 -10.56
N MET A 86 -4.82 8.10 -9.65
CA MET A 86 -3.65 7.23 -9.79
C MET A 86 -4.01 5.84 -9.27
N GLU A 87 -3.56 4.82 -9.99
CA GLU A 87 -3.68 3.43 -9.55
C GLU A 87 -2.37 2.98 -8.92
N VAL A 88 -2.46 2.38 -7.75
CA VAL A 88 -1.31 1.84 -7.02
C VAL A 88 -1.46 0.34 -6.89
N HIS A 89 -0.44 -0.40 -7.27
CA HIS A 89 -0.34 -1.83 -7.03
C HIS A 89 0.44 -2.06 -5.74
N LEU A 90 -0.13 -2.87 -4.85
CA LEU A 90 0.51 -3.23 -3.59
C LEU A 90 0.73 -4.73 -3.53
N THR A 91 1.93 -5.12 -3.13
CA THR A 91 2.28 -6.50 -2.84
C THR A 91 2.71 -6.58 -1.39
N VAL A 92 2.15 -7.53 -0.66
CA VAL A 92 2.45 -7.72 0.77
C VAL A 92 3.14 -9.06 0.96
N TRP A 93 4.30 -9.00 1.60
CA TRP A 93 5.10 -10.17 1.96
C TRP A 93 5.11 -10.33 3.47
N GLY A 94 4.92 -11.56 3.94
CA GLY A 94 5.19 -11.91 5.32
C GLY A 94 6.56 -12.55 5.41
N GLU A 95 7.23 -12.35 6.55
CA GLU A 95 8.53 -12.95 6.78
C GLU A 95 8.61 -13.50 8.19
N ASP A 96 8.96 -14.77 8.31
CA ASP A 96 9.37 -15.34 9.59
C ASP A 96 10.89 -15.13 9.70
N ALA A 97 11.29 -14.10 10.45
CA ALA A 97 12.70 -13.72 10.55
C ALA A 97 13.52 -14.75 11.32
N ILE A 98 12.89 -15.51 12.23
CA ILE A 98 13.57 -16.53 13.03
C ILE A 98 13.90 -17.75 12.16
N GLN A 99 12.90 -18.21 11.38
CA GLN A 99 13.07 -19.36 10.49
C GLN A 99 13.61 -18.97 9.11
N GLN A 100 13.75 -17.67 8.87
CA GLN A 100 14.38 -17.10 7.67
C GLN A 100 13.69 -17.51 6.38
N TYR A 101 12.35 -17.38 6.31
CA TYR A 101 11.63 -17.53 5.06
C TYR A 101 10.60 -16.43 4.87
N LYS A 102 10.36 -16.12 3.59
CA LYS A 102 9.47 -15.06 3.14
C LYS A 102 8.38 -15.65 2.26
N TYR A 103 7.18 -15.11 2.36
CA TYR A 103 6.04 -15.61 1.59
C TYR A 103 5.14 -14.44 1.17
N LYS A 104 4.49 -14.59 0.01
CA LYS A 104 3.52 -13.61 -0.45
C LYS A 104 2.23 -13.80 0.34
N SER A 105 1.75 -12.73 0.97
CA SER A 105 0.53 -12.78 1.77
C SER A 105 -0.68 -12.31 0.97
N ASN A 106 -0.57 -11.14 0.36
CA ASN A 106 -1.70 -10.60 -0.41
C ASN A 106 -1.25 -9.55 -1.39
N GLU A 107 -2.20 -9.13 -2.21
CA GLU A 107 -2.00 -8.18 -3.29
C GLU A 107 -3.28 -7.37 -3.47
N ALA A 108 -3.17 -6.12 -3.84
CA ALA A 108 -4.33 -5.27 -4.05
C ALA A 108 -3.98 -4.12 -4.99
N TYR A 109 -5.05 -3.49 -5.52
CA TYR A 109 -4.97 -2.25 -6.29
C TYR A 109 -5.78 -1.18 -5.57
N TYR A 110 -5.17 -0.05 -5.33
CA TYR A 110 -5.82 1.11 -4.72
C TYR A 110 -5.86 2.24 -5.74
N THR A 111 -6.97 2.98 -5.76
CA THR A 111 -7.09 4.18 -6.57
C THR A 111 -7.13 5.40 -5.65
N PHE A 112 -6.26 6.36 -5.92
CA PHE A 112 -6.17 7.61 -5.17
C PHE A 112 -6.49 8.78 -6.09
N VAL A 113 -7.09 9.81 -5.52
CA VAL A 113 -7.36 11.09 -6.21
C VAL A 113 -6.50 12.17 -5.57
N SER A 114 -5.74 12.89 -6.40
CA SER A 114 -4.95 14.03 -5.93
C SER A 114 -5.84 15.25 -5.71
N LEU A 115 -5.59 15.98 -4.64
CA LEU A 115 -6.39 17.12 -4.24
C LEU A 115 -5.59 18.42 -4.25
N ASP A 116 -6.27 19.51 -4.64
CA ASP A 116 -5.72 20.85 -4.51
C ASP A 116 -5.91 21.39 -3.08
N PRO A 117 -5.40 22.58 -2.75
CA PRO A 117 -5.57 23.15 -1.41
C PRO A 117 -7.02 23.36 -0.99
N ASN A 118 -7.96 23.41 -1.94
CA ASN A 118 -9.39 23.56 -1.65
C ASN A 118 -10.09 22.21 -1.53
N GLY A 119 -9.35 21.09 -1.58
CA GLY A 119 -9.93 19.76 -1.47
C GLY A 119 -10.59 19.27 -2.76
N LYS A 120 -10.31 19.87 -3.90
CA LYS A 120 -10.86 19.45 -5.18
C LYS A 120 -9.82 18.65 -5.98
N PRO A 121 -10.27 17.74 -6.88
CA PRO A 121 -9.34 16.97 -7.71
C PRO A 121 -8.42 17.88 -8.51
N ARG A 122 -7.15 17.51 -8.58
CA ARG A 122 -6.14 18.20 -9.38
C ARG A 122 -5.50 17.24 -10.38
N VAL A 123 -5.01 17.79 -11.48
CA VAL A 123 -4.34 17.01 -12.52
C VAL A 123 -3.01 16.47 -11.99
N VAL A 124 -2.74 15.19 -12.27
CA VAL A 124 -1.51 14.50 -11.85
C VAL A 124 -0.53 14.35 -12.99
N ASN A 125 0.75 14.17 -12.64
CA ASN A 125 1.80 13.85 -13.60
C ASN A 125 1.52 12.50 -14.25
N GLN A 126 1.78 12.40 -15.55
CA GLN A 126 1.66 11.13 -16.24
C GLN A 126 2.89 10.24 -15.98
N LEU A 127 2.72 8.96 -16.17
CA LEU A 127 3.81 7.99 -16.09
C LEU A 127 4.59 7.91 -17.40
#